data_9579522b99929245153c42aa4d1ca531
#
_entry.id   9579522b99929245153c42aa4d1ca531
#
_cell.length_a   1.000
_cell.length_b   1.000
_cell.length_c   1.000
_cell.angle_alpha   90.00
_cell.angle_beta   90.00
_cell.angle_gamma   90.00
#
_symmetry.space_group_name_H-M   'P 1'
#
loop_
_entity.id
_entity.type
_entity.pdbx_description
1 polymer ?
#
loop_
_entity_poly.entity_id
_entity_poly.type
_entity_poly.pdbx_seq_one_letter_code
_entity_poly.pdbx_strand_id
1 'polypeptide(L)'
;TVYFNVPKGYESLLPYLRDDEGLRKKFFSRLHAMFFSGAALSPFVWNSLDELSVRETGYRVPMLTGLGATETAPFFMSVNPLTSRSGHVGLPVSGNDAKLVPNNGKLEVRARGPNVMPGYWRQPDMTAKSFDEEGFYKLGDALKPSDPDNFDAGFDFDGRISEDLTMAGDEPSPRKETVH
;
A
#
# COMPACT_ATOMS: atom_id res chain seq x y z
N THR A 1 10.27 -6.27 -18.64
CA THR A 1 10.92 -6.21 -17.31
C THR A 1 10.04 -5.44 -16.34
N VAL A 2 10.01 -5.87 -15.08
CA VAL A 2 9.36 -5.13 -13.97
C VAL A 2 10.45 -4.67 -13.01
N TYR A 3 10.39 -3.43 -12.56
CA TYR A 3 11.31 -2.88 -11.57
C TYR A 3 10.60 -2.74 -10.23
N PHE A 4 11.14 -3.38 -9.20
CA PHE A 4 10.62 -3.36 -7.82
C PHE A 4 11.50 -2.48 -6.95
N ASN A 5 10.88 -1.60 -6.16
CA ASN A 5 11.58 -0.84 -5.14
C ASN A 5 10.61 -0.40 -4.04
N VAL A 6 11.16 0.10 -2.93
CA VAL A 6 10.39 0.83 -1.91
C VAL A 6 10.29 2.31 -2.30
N PRO A 7 9.31 3.07 -1.79
CA PRO A 7 9.16 4.49 -2.10
C PRO A 7 10.44 5.30 -1.96
N LYS A 8 11.21 5.07 -0.89
CA LYS A 8 12.49 5.77 -0.68
C LYS A 8 13.52 5.48 -1.77
N GLY A 9 13.52 4.28 -2.34
CA GLY A 9 14.40 3.95 -3.46
C GLY A 9 14.02 4.71 -4.73
N TYR A 10 12.73 4.88 -5.01
CA TYR A 10 12.27 5.72 -6.13
C TYR A 10 12.61 7.20 -5.93
N GLU A 11 12.41 7.73 -4.71
CA GLU A 11 12.81 9.10 -4.38
C GLU A 11 14.30 9.32 -4.61
N SER A 12 15.14 8.38 -4.18
CA SER A 12 16.60 8.48 -4.33
C SER A 12 17.04 8.32 -5.78
N LEU A 13 16.32 7.54 -6.60
CA LEU A 13 16.63 7.33 -8.01
C LEU A 13 16.22 8.52 -8.89
N LEU A 14 15.14 9.22 -8.52
CA LEU A 14 14.53 10.25 -9.35
C LEU A 14 15.48 11.38 -9.78
N PRO A 15 16.34 11.97 -8.93
CA PRO A 15 17.31 12.99 -9.36
C PRO A 15 18.22 12.47 -10.49
N TYR A 16 18.76 11.27 -10.35
CA TYR A 16 19.65 10.69 -11.36
C TYR A 16 18.93 10.43 -12.69
N LEU A 17 17.66 9.99 -12.64
CA LEU A 17 16.86 9.83 -13.87
C LEU A 17 16.52 11.16 -14.53
N ARG A 18 16.47 12.25 -13.79
CA ARG A 18 16.25 13.60 -14.33
C ARG A 18 17.49 14.15 -15.02
N ASP A 19 18.67 13.99 -14.39
CA ASP A 19 19.91 14.67 -14.75
C ASP A 19 20.74 13.86 -15.75
N ASP A 20 20.68 12.53 -15.71
CA ASP A 20 21.45 11.63 -16.61
C ASP A 20 20.52 11.03 -17.68
N GLU A 21 20.61 11.55 -18.90
CA GLU A 21 19.84 11.07 -20.06
C GLU A 21 20.21 9.61 -20.42
N GLY A 22 21.48 9.23 -20.34
CA GLY A 22 21.93 7.87 -20.65
C GLY A 22 21.36 6.84 -19.69
N LEU A 23 21.39 7.16 -18.38
CA LEU A 23 20.78 6.32 -17.34
C LEU A 23 19.27 6.23 -17.55
N ARG A 24 18.60 7.35 -17.80
CA ARG A 24 17.14 7.41 -18.00
C ARG A 24 16.72 6.54 -19.20
N LYS A 25 17.37 6.72 -20.34
CA LYS A 25 17.11 5.88 -21.54
C LYS A 25 17.29 4.40 -21.24
N LYS A 26 18.38 4.04 -20.57
CA LYS A 26 18.66 2.64 -20.19
C LYS A 26 17.62 2.10 -19.21
N PHE A 27 17.22 2.87 -18.22
CA PHE A 27 16.22 2.47 -17.23
C PHE A 27 14.86 2.15 -17.87
N PHE A 28 14.36 3.03 -18.73
CA PHE A 28 13.06 2.84 -19.38
C PHE A 28 13.09 1.92 -20.60
N SER A 29 14.25 1.61 -21.21
CA SER A 29 14.38 0.90 -22.50
C SER A 29 13.66 -0.45 -22.58
N ARG A 30 13.52 -1.17 -21.47
CA ARG A 30 12.87 -2.49 -21.39
C ARG A 30 11.88 -2.60 -20.24
N LEU A 31 11.47 -1.46 -19.69
CA LEU A 31 10.61 -1.42 -18.53
C LEU A 31 9.14 -1.51 -18.97
N HIS A 32 8.43 -2.52 -18.48
CA HIS A 32 7.01 -2.71 -18.75
C HIS A 32 6.13 -2.27 -17.58
N ALA A 33 6.67 -2.30 -16.35
CA ALA A 33 6.00 -1.81 -15.18
C ALA A 33 7.01 -1.46 -14.07
N MET A 34 6.63 -0.54 -13.21
CA MET A 34 7.26 -0.26 -11.93
C MET A 34 6.35 -0.77 -10.82
N PHE A 35 6.93 -1.28 -9.74
CA PHE A 35 6.16 -1.77 -8.60
C PHE A 35 6.78 -1.24 -7.30
N PHE A 36 5.94 -0.75 -6.40
CA PHE A 36 6.39 -0.38 -5.05
C PHE A 36 5.50 -1.01 -3.97
N SER A 37 6.09 -1.17 -2.78
CA SER A 37 5.38 -1.64 -1.60
C SER A 37 6.06 -1.15 -0.32
N GLY A 38 5.43 -1.40 0.83
CA GLY A 38 5.98 -1.13 2.16
C GLY A 38 5.68 0.26 2.72
N ALA A 39 5.30 1.22 1.88
CA ALA A 39 4.85 2.56 2.28
C ALA A 39 4.14 3.24 1.11
N ALA A 40 3.50 4.38 1.36
CA ALA A 40 2.92 5.20 0.29
C ALA A 40 4.00 5.91 -0.54
N LEU A 41 3.83 5.92 -1.86
CA LEU A 41 4.66 6.71 -2.77
C LEU A 41 4.04 8.11 -2.92
N SER A 42 4.86 9.15 -2.74
CA SER A 42 4.37 10.52 -2.86
C SER A 42 3.86 10.83 -4.26
N PRO A 43 2.78 11.66 -4.39
CA PRO A 43 2.26 12.06 -5.71
C PRO A 43 3.33 12.74 -6.58
N PHE A 44 4.25 13.48 -5.97
CA PHE A 44 5.34 14.13 -6.69
C PHE A 44 6.27 13.12 -7.37
N VAL A 45 6.71 12.08 -6.66
CA VAL A 45 7.59 11.04 -7.23
C VAL A 45 6.85 10.24 -8.27
N TRP A 46 5.58 9.90 -8.01
CA TRP A 46 4.72 9.21 -8.96
C TRP A 46 4.61 9.96 -10.28
N ASN A 47 4.15 11.19 -10.24
CA ASN A 47 3.95 12.03 -11.44
C ASN A 47 5.25 12.27 -12.20
N SER A 48 6.36 12.49 -11.46
CA SER A 48 7.67 12.66 -12.08
C SER A 48 8.14 11.43 -12.85
N LEU A 49 7.92 10.23 -12.32
CA LEU A 49 8.27 8.98 -13.01
C LEU A 49 7.37 8.74 -14.23
N ASP A 50 6.08 9.08 -14.13
CA ASP A 50 5.14 9.04 -15.26
C ASP A 50 5.61 9.98 -16.40
N GLU A 51 5.94 11.24 -16.08
CA GLU A 51 6.46 12.23 -17.05
C GLU A 51 7.75 11.74 -17.72
N LEU A 52 8.70 11.23 -16.94
CA LEU A 52 9.96 10.71 -17.47
C LEU A 52 9.74 9.47 -18.34
N SER A 53 8.81 8.59 -17.99
CA SER A 53 8.48 7.41 -18.80
C SER A 53 7.89 7.80 -20.15
N VAL A 54 6.94 8.72 -20.16
CA VAL A 54 6.31 9.24 -21.40
C VAL A 54 7.35 9.94 -22.27
N ARG A 55 8.23 10.75 -21.66
CA ARG A 55 9.31 11.43 -22.37
C ARG A 55 10.24 10.47 -23.10
N GLU A 56 10.59 9.35 -22.48
CA GLU A 56 11.59 8.42 -23.04
C GLU A 56 10.99 7.34 -23.93
N THR A 57 9.74 6.91 -23.69
CA THR A 57 9.13 5.79 -24.39
C THR A 57 7.93 6.16 -25.26
N GLY A 58 7.38 7.37 -25.10
CA GLY A 58 6.16 7.81 -25.76
C GLY A 58 4.87 7.30 -25.10
N TYR A 59 4.96 6.52 -24.01
CA TYR A 59 3.82 6.01 -23.26
C TYR A 59 4.10 5.97 -21.77
N ARG A 60 3.05 5.95 -20.97
CA ARG A 60 3.13 5.80 -19.52
C ARG A 60 3.50 4.36 -19.16
N VAL A 61 4.66 4.15 -18.53
CA VAL A 61 5.01 2.88 -17.89
C VAL A 61 4.23 2.78 -16.58
N PRO A 62 3.32 1.80 -16.41
CA PRO A 62 2.45 1.75 -15.25
C PRO A 62 3.24 1.57 -13.95
N MET A 63 2.88 2.36 -12.94
CA MET A 63 3.31 2.19 -11.57
C MET A 63 2.27 1.34 -10.84
N LEU A 64 2.67 0.21 -10.31
CA LEU A 64 1.80 -0.75 -9.63
C LEU A 64 2.09 -0.77 -8.13
N THR A 65 1.06 -1.09 -7.37
CA THR A 65 1.16 -1.36 -5.94
C THR A 65 0.04 -2.30 -5.51
N GLY A 66 0.09 -2.72 -4.28
CA GLY A 66 -0.97 -3.49 -3.64
C GLY A 66 -0.96 -3.25 -2.14
N LEU A 67 -2.01 -3.69 -1.48
CA LEU A 67 -2.12 -3.69 -0.03
C LEU A 67 -2.01 -5.13 0.47
N GLY A 68 -1.29 -5.30 1.57
CA GLY A 68 -1.17 -6.58 2.25
C GLY A 68 -0.21 -6.48 3.43
N ALA A 69 -0.16 -7.55 4.21
CA ALA A 69 0.74 -7.73 5.34
C ALA A 69 1.42 -9.09 5.20
N THR A 70 2.43 -9.37 6.01
CA THR A 70 3.05 -10.71 6.08
C THR A 70 2.00 -11.80 6.24
N GLU A 71 0.97 -11.52 7.00
CA GLU A 71 -0.16 -12.38 7.31
C GLU A 71 -1.09 -12.64 6.12
N THR A 72 -0.94 -11.90 5.03
CA THR A 72 -1.72 -12.07 3.79
C THR A 72 -0.84 -12.46 2.58
N ALA A 73 0.35 -13.01 2.81
CA ALA A 73 1.35 -13.53 1.86
C ALA A 73 1.87 -12.54 0.78
N PRO A 74 2.34 -11.40 1.05
CA PRO A 74 1.84 -10.11 1.56
C PRO A 74 0.94 -9.35 0.55
N PHE A 75 0.19 -10.03 -0.29
CA PHE A 75 -0.53 -9.49 -1.44
C PHE A 75 -2.02 -9.79 -1.35
N PHE A 76 -2.80 -8.87 -0.77
CA PHE A 76 -4.24 -9.01 -0.56
C PHE A 76 -5.07 -8.20 -1.58
N MET A 77 -4.63 -6.99 -1.90
CA MET A 77 -5.26 -6.13 -2.91
C MET A 77 -4.24 -5.70 -3.96
N SER A 78 -4.72 -5.40 -5.15
CA SER A 78 -3.88 -4.96 -6.28
C SER A 78 -4.56 -3.92 -7.13
N VAL A 79 -3.77 -2.97 -7.62
CA VAL A 79 -4.24 -1.99 -8.60
C VAL A 79 -4.30 -2.58 -10.00
N ASN A 80 -5.27 -2.13 -10.78
CA ASN A 80 -5.28 -2.33 -12.22
C ASN A 80 -4.26 -1.35 -12.87
N PRO A 81 -3.38 -1.82 -13.78
CA PRO A 81 -2.39 -0.98 -14.45
C PRO A 81 -2.98 0.26 -15.15
N LEU A 82 -4.21 0.14 -15.68
CA LEU A 82 -4.87 1.22 -16.42
C LEU A 82 -5.45 2.31 -15.50
N THR A 83 -5.80 1.96 -14.26
CA THR A 83 -6.40 2.87 -13.28
C THR A 83 -5.47 3.23 -12.14
N SER A 84 -4.22 2.77 -12.20
CA SER A 84 -3.23 3.00 -11.13
C SER A 84 -2.93 4.49 -10.97
N ARG A 85 -3.00 4.97 -9.73
CA ARG A 85 -2.70 6.33 -9.29
C ARG A 85 -2.21 6.34 -7.85
N SER A 86 -1.58 7.42 -7.44
CA SER A 86 -1.07 7.56 -6.07
C SER A 86 -2.22 7.43 -5.05
N GLY A 87 -1.98 6.64 -4.01
CA GLY A 87 -2.96 6.36 -2.94
C GLY A 87 -3.95 5.24 -3.25
N HIS A 88 -4.12 4.86 -4.53
CA HIS A 88 -5.04 3.79 -4.92
C HIS A 88 -4.43 2.42 -4.63
N VAL A 89 -5.19 1.52 -4.00
CA VAL A 89 -4.77 0.15 -3.67
C VAL A 89 -5.55 -0.92 -4.43
N GLY A 90 -6.53 -0.50 -5.24
CA GLY A 90 -7.28 -1.36 -6.15
C GLY A 90 -8.36 -2.20 -5.48
N LEU A 91 -8.45 -3.45 -5.90
CA LEU A 91 -9.46 -4.44 -5.47
C LEU A 91 -8.79 -5.66 -4.86
N PRO A 92 -9.52 -6.47 -4.07
CA PRO A 92 -9.03 -7.77 -3.61
C PRO A 92 -8.59 -8.64 -4.79
N VAL A 93 -7.44 -9.31 -4.66
CA VAL A 93 -7.01 -10.28 -5.67
C VAL A 93 -7.93 -11.50 -5.67
N SER A 94 -8.03 -12.18 -6.82
CA SER A 94 -8.94 -13.31 -7.01
C SER A 94 -8.85 -14.35 -5.89
N GLY A 95 -10.00 -14.77 -5.38
CA GLY A 95 -10.13 -15.74 -4.29
C GLY A 95 -10.05 -15.13 -2.88
N ASN A 96 -9.92 -13.82 -2.77
CA ASN A 96 -9.96 -13.12 -1.49
C ASN A 96 -11.22 -12.28 -1.34
N ASP A 97 -11.74 -12.25 -0.12
CA ASP A 97 -12.85 -11.41 0.30
C ASP A 97 -12.33 -10.26 1.16
N ALA A 98 -12.75 -9.03 0.86
CA ALA A 98 -12.55 -7.86 1.71
C ALA A 98 -13.86 -7.50 2.43
N LYS A 99 -13.78 -7.28 3.74
CA LYS A 99 -14.87 -6.73 4.54
C LYS A 99 -14.46 -5.38 5.09
N LEU A 100 -15.28 -4.35 4.88
CA LEU A 100 -15.06 -3.03 5.44
C LEU A 100 -15.90 -2.88 6.71
N VAL A 101 -15.25 -2.57 7.82
CA VAL A 101 -15.89 -2.46 9.13
C VAL A 101 -15.67 -1.05 9.68
N PRO A 102 -16.76 -0.31 10.04
CA PRO A 102 -16.61 0.99 10.69
C PRO A 102 -15.78 0.87 11.98
N ASN A 103 -14.72 1.67 12.08
CA ASN A 103 -13.82 1.72 13.21
C ASN A 103 -13.23 3.13 13.34
N ASN A 104 -13.51 3.82 14.44
CA ASN A 104 -13.03 5.18 14.74
C ASN A 104 -13.25 6.21 13.60
N GLY A 105 -14.43 6.18 12.99
CA GLY A 105 -14.78 7.12 11.89
C GLY A 105 -14.19 6.76 10.52
N LYS A 106 -13.44 5.66 10.42
CA LYS A 106 -12.90 5.09 9.19
C LYS A 106 -13.48 3.72 8.89
N LEU A 107 -13.16 3.17 7.73
CA LEU A 107 -13.50 1.81 7.33
C LEU A 107 -12.26 0.92 7.41
N GLU A 108 -12.16 0.12 8.48
CA GLU A 108 -11.12 -0.90 8.61
C GLU A 108 -11.33 -2.01 7.60
N VAL A 109 -10.30 -2.33 6.81
CA VAL A 109 -10.33 -3.48 5.92
C VAL A 109 -9.93 -4.75 6.66
N ARG A 110 -10.73 -5.81 6.47
CA ARG A 110 -10.46 -7.15 6.97
C ARG A 110 -10.41 -8.13 5.81
N ALA A 111 -9.49 -9.08 5.90
CA ALA A 111 -9.14 -9.99 4.83
C ALA A 111 -9.54 -11.44 5.14
N ARG A 112 -10.10 -12.14 4.15
CA ARG A 112 -10.30 -13.57 4.17
C ARG A 112 -9.95 -14.16 2.81
N GLY A 113 -9.20 -15.26 2.79
CA GLY A 113 -8.82 -15.92 1.55
C GLY A 113 -7.70 -16.94 1.75
N PRO A 114 -7.32 -17.65 0.69
CA PRO A 114 -6.33 -18.73 0.77
C PRO A 114 -4.91 -18.25 1.09
N ASN A 115 -4.62 -16.96 0.89
CA ASN A 115 -3.33 -16.33 1.20
C ASN A 115 -3.26 -15.77 2.63
N VAL A 116 -4.37 -15.79 3.38
CA VAL A 116 -4.38 -15.37 4.78
C VAL A 116 -3.83 -16.48 5.65
N MET A 117 -2.88 -16.15 6.53
CA MET A 117 -2.27 -17.11 7.45
C MET A 117 -3.31 -17.82 8.33
N PRO A 118 -3.11 -19.08 8.71
CA PRO A 118 -4.00 -19.78 9.65
C PRO A 118 -3.86 -19.28 11.10
N GLY A 119 -2.79 -18.56 11.41
CA GLY A 119 -2.51 -18.03 12.74
C GLY A 119 -1.03 -17.88 13.04
N TYR A 120 -0.71 -17.30 14.19
CA TYR A 120 0.65 -17.12 14.67
C TYR A 120 1.17 -18.38 15.35
N TRP A 121 2.38 -18.79 15.01
CA TRP A 121 3.01 -19.99 15.54
C TRP A 121 3.10 -19.95 17.08
N ARG A 122 2.50 -20.94 17.75
CA ARG A 122 2.47 -21.07 19.22
C ARG A 122 1.90 -19.83 19.95
N GLN A 123 1.03 -19.06 19.30
CA GLN A 123 0.42 -17.85 19.85
C GLN A 123 -1.12 -17.89 19.68
N PRO A 124 -1.83 -18.82 20.34
CA PRO A 124 -3.27 -18.99 20.13
C PRO A 124 -4.07 -17.75 20.54
N ASP A 125 -3.70 -17.07 21.62
CA ASP A 125 -4.39 -15.86 22.08
C ASP A 125 -4.21 -14.68 21.12
N MET A 126 -3.01 -14.52 20.56
CA MET A 126 -2.75 -13.51 19.53
C MET A 126 -3.54 -13.83 18.27
N THR A 127 -3.55 -15.08 17.84
CA THR A 127 -4.33 -15.55 16.70
C THR A 127 -5.81 -15.23 16.89
N ALA A 128 -6.40 -15.59 18.02
CA ALA A 128 -7.82 -15.34 18.29
C ALA A 128 -8.18 -13.85 18.27
N LYS A 129 -7.28 -12.97 18.74
CA LYS A 129 -7.49 -11.50 18.71
C LYS A 129 -7.37 -10.91 17.31
N SER A 130 -6.61 -11.54 16.43
CA SER A 130 -6.30 -11.04 15.09
C SER A 130 -7.39 -11.34 14.06
N PHE A 131 -8.34 -12.21 14.39
CA PHE A 131 -9.49 -12.53 13.54
C PHE A 131 -10.78 -12.02 14.17
N ASP A 132 -11.77 -11.77 13.33
CA ASP A 132 -13.13 -11.54 13.81
C ASP A 132 -13.94 -12.86 13.88
N GLU A 133 -15.20 -12.77 14.35
CA GLU A 133 -16.07 -13.91 14.54
C GLU A 133 -16.43 -14.65 13.24
N GLU A 134 -16.30 -13.97 12.09
CA GLU A 134 -16.52 -14.55 10.76
C GLU A 134 -15.25 -15.07 10.09
N GLY A 135 -14.11 -15.03 10.81
CA GLY A 135 -12.82 -15.52 10.34
C GLY A 135 -12.07 -14.56 9.41
N PHE A 136 -12.42 -13.26 9.40
CA PHE A 136 -11.65 -12.26 8.68
C PHE A 136 -10.48 -11.76 9.53
N TYR A 137 -9.29 -11.76 8.93
CA TYR A 137 -8.09 -11.18 9.54
C TYR A 137 -8.16 -9.65 9.55
N LYS A 138 -7.87 -9.05 10.69
CA LYS A 138 -7.88 -7.58 10.90
C LYS A 138 -6.53 -7.01 10.48
N LEU A 139 -6.46 -6.36 9.32
CA LEU A 139 -5.21 -5.75 8.83
C LEU A 139 -4.81 -4.53 9.67
N GLY A 140 -5.78 -3.83 10.26
CA GLY A 140 -5.55 -2.56 10.95
C GLY A 140 -5.32 -1.38 10.00
N ASP A 141 -5.53 -1.56 8.71
CA ASP A 141 -5.51 -0.53 7.70
C ASP A 141 -6.92 -0.03 7.41
N ALA A 142 -7.04 1.27 7.09
CA ALA A 142 -8.29 1.88 6.68
C ALA A 142 -8.32 2.11 5.17
N LEU A 143 -9.49 1.92 4.58
CA LEU A 143 -9.75 2.19 3.17
C LEU A 143 -10.97 3.10 3.03
N LYS A 144 -11.00 3.83 1.92
CA LYS A 144 -12.20 4.52 1.45
C LYS A 144 -12.49 4.12 0.00
N PRO A 145 -13.77 4.01 -0.40
CA PRO A 145 -14.10 3.79 -1.80
C PRO A 145 -13.53 4.91 -2.67
N SER A 146 -12.94 4.54 -3.82
CA SER A 146 -12.50 5.52 -4.82
C SER A 146 -13.69 6.25 -5.45
N ASP A 147 -14.81 5.54 -5.55
CA ASP A 147 -16.12 6.06 -5.95
C ASP A 147 -17.17 5.50 -4.96
N PRO A 148 -17.87 6.36 -4.18
CA PRO A 148 -18.87 5.91 -3.22
C PRO A 148 -20.05 5.15 -3.86
N ASP A 149 -20.35 5.43 -5.12
CA ASP A 149 -21.47 4.84 -5.87
C ASP A 149 -21.06 3.61 -6.68
N ASN A 150 -19.74 3.33 -6.77
CA ASN A 150 -19.20 2.22 -7.56
C ASN A 150 -17.96 1.58 -6.90
N PHE A 151 -18.16 0.55 -6.12
CA PHE A 151 -17.07 -0.18 -5.47
C PHE A 151 -16.12 -0.92 -6.44
N ASP A 152 -16.55 -1.18 -7.68
CA ASP A 152 -15.68 -1.76 -8.70
C ASP A 152 -14.57 -0.79 -9.16
N ALA A 153 -14.71 0.49 -8.84
CA ALA A 153 -13.63 1.47 -9.00
C ALA A 153 -12.45 1.25 -8.05
N GLY A 154 -12.60 0.35 -7.07
CA GLY A 154 -11.60 0.00 -6.08
C GLY A 154 -11.55 0.98 -4.90
N PHE A 155 -10.44 0.92 -4.17
CA PHE A 155 -10.29 1.61 -2.89
C PHE A 155 -9.01 2.42 -2.84
N ASP A 156 -9.04 3.50 -2.09
CA ASP A 156 -7.89 4.32 -1.72
C ASP A 156 -7.48 4.02 -0.27
N PHE A 157 -6.18 4.04 -0.01
CA PHE A 157 -5.63 3.89 1.33
C PHE A 157 -5.96 5.12 2.19
N ASP A 158 -6.48 4.90 3.38
CA ASP A 158 -6.94 5.95 4.32
C ASP A 158 -6.21 5.92 5.67
N GLY A 159 -4.99 5.41 5.68
CA GLY A 159 -4.12 5.35 6.87
C GLY A 159 -4.29 4.09 7.72
N ARG A 160 -3.64 4.09 8.89
CA ARG A 160 -3.74 3.00 9.88
C ARG A 160 -4.77 3.37 10.95
N ILE A 161 -5.57 2.39 11.38
CA ILE A 161 -6.55 2.59 12.46
C ILE A 161 -5.88 3.02 13.77
N SER A 162 -4.69 2.47 14.09
CA SER A 162 -3.96 2.78 15.32
C SER A 162 -3.30 4.16 15.35
N GLU A 163 -3.01 4.77 14.21
CA GLU A 163 -2.33 6.07 14.14
C GLU A 163 -3.26 7.22 14.54
N ASP A 164 -4.57 7.10 14.30
CA ASP A 164 -5.55 8.12 14.64
C ASP A 164 -5.91 8.16 16.14
N LEU A 165 -5.68 7.07 16.88
CA LEU A 165 -5.84 7.03 18.32
C LEU A 165 -4.83 7.92 19.05
N THR A 166 -3.65 8.14 18.44
CA THR A 166 -2.58 8.97 19.01
C THR A 166 -2.85 10.47 18.83
N MET A 167 -3.62 10.87 17.80
CA MET A 167 -3.94 12.28 17.53
C MET A 167 -5.13 12.81 18.33
N ALA A 168 -5.95 11.94 18.92
CA ALA A 168 -7.14 12.30 19.69
C ALA A 168 -6.92 12.38 21.20
N GLY A 169 -5.72 12.10 21.72
CA GLY A 169 -5.48 11.95 23.14
C GLY A 169 -4.06 12.19 23.62
N ASP A 170 -3.29 13.14 23.04
CA ASP A 170 -1.96 13.45 23.60
C ASP A 170 -2.01 14.59 24.63
N GLU A 171 -2.08 14.18 25.92
CA GLU A 171 -1.21 14.78 26.91
C GLU A 171 0.19 14.15 26.78
N PRO A 172 1.28 14.94 26.77
CA PRO A 172 2.62 14.41 26.58
C PRO A 172 3.03 13.53 27.75
N SER A 173 3.29 12.26 27.49
CA SER A 173 3.86 11.31 28.44
C SER A 173 5.23 11.84 28.93
N PRO A 174 5.50 11.89 30.24
CA PRO A 174 6.76 12.40 30.77
C PRO A 174 7.93 11.50 30.32
N ARG A 175 8.95 12.12 29.73
CA ARG A 175 10.22 11.47 29.38
C ARG A 175 10.80 10.81 30.63
N LYS A 176 11.03 9.51 30.58
CA LYS A 176 11.89 8.84 31.56
C LYS A 176 13.34 9.20 31.23
N GLU A 177 13.89 10.14 31.99
CA GLU A 177 15.34 10.35 32.06
C GLU A 177 15.96 9.17 32.79
N THR A 178 16.81 8.43 32.08
CA THR A 178 17.72 7.48 32.71
C THR A 178 19.05 8.23 32.91
N VAL A 179 19.34 8.56 34.15
CA VAL A 179 20.66 9.03 34.59
C VAL A 179 21.54 7.82 34.84
N HIS A 180 22.72 7.81 34.22
CA HIS A 180 23.87 7.00 34.67
C HIS A 180 24.98 7.91 35.14
#